data_2bb6aaabc721b87e3d0aca04589a069f
#
_entry.id   2bb6aaabc721b87e3d0aca04589a069f
#
_cell.length_a   1.000
_cell.length_b   1.000
_cell.length_c   1.000
_cell.angle_alpha   90.00
_cell.angle_beta   90.00
_cell.angle_gamma   90.00
#
_symmetry.space_group_name_H-M   'P 1'
#
loop_
_entity.id
_entity.type
_entity.pdbx_description
1 polymer ?
#
loop_
_entity_poly.entity_id
_entity_poly.type
_entity_poly.pdbx_seq_one_letter_code
_entity_poly.pdbx_strand_id
1 'polypeptide(L)'
;LLITVATVCIYTAILVGWHLYVPRENLTIQVPGADNRPEGLARKANDVVIGEYFMKYEEEPPSGLTGEWTGFRGERFDNVVETPDKINTEAGDYPVVWSFETGEGHAAPVIYKGRVYVLDYNESLNSDALRCFSLESGKELWRRWYRVPMKRNHGFSRTVPVIRDEYVITIGPQGHVMCCDPVTGDLKWGIDMQKQFKTEVPFW
;
A
#
# COMPACT_ATOMS: atom_id res chain seq x y z
N LEU A 1 35.36 45.59 -14.27
CA LEU A 1 36.25 44.42 -14.34
C LEU A 1 36.71 43.96 -12.96
N LEU A 2 37.27 44.84 -12.11
CA LEU A 2 37.79 44.48 -10.77
C LEU A 2 36.70 43.94 -9.85
N ILE A 3 35.51 44.56 -9.83
CA ILE A 3 34.36 44.11 -9.02
C ILE A 3 33.90 42.73 -9.45
N THR A 4 33.79 42.48 -10.79
CA THR A 4 33.35 41.19 -11.31
C THR A 4 34.32 40.07 -10.92
N VAL A 5 35.63 40.33 -11.02
CA VAL A 5 36.65 39.35 -10.60
C VAL A 5 36.59 39.07 -9.11
N ALA A 6 36.42 40.11 -8.28
CA ALA A 6 36.28 39.92 -6.83
C ALA A 6 35.03 39.11 -6.48
N THR A 7 33.90 39.36 -7.15
CA THR A 7 32.67 38.60 -6.92
C THR A 7 32.85 37.11 -7.29
N VAL A 8 33.46 36.82 -8.44
CA VAL A 8 33.75 35.44 -8.85
C VAL A 8 34.65 34.71 -7.85
N CYS A 9 35.71 35.39 -7.38
CA CYS A 9 36.63 34.84 -6.38
C CYS A 9 35.91 34.49 -5.04
N ILE A 10 35.00 35.38 -4.58
CA ILE A 10 34.22 35.14 -3.37
C ILE A 10 33.28 33.96 -3.54
N TYR A 11 32.52 33.86 -4.66
CA TYR A 11 31.66 32.73 -4.90
C TYR A 11 32.42 31.42 -5.02
N THR A 12 33.56 31.42 -5.71
CA THR A 12 34.40 30.23 -5.81
C THR A 12 34.93 29.80 -4.42
N ALA A 13 35.37 30.74 -3.60
CA ALA A 13 35.79 30.42 -2.25
C ALA A 13 34.68 29.86 -1.38
N ILE A 14 33.45 30.38 -1.50
CA ILE A 14 32.26 29.86 -0.80
C ILE A 14 31.96 28.45 -1.26
N LEU A 15 31.95 28.19 -2.58
CA LEU A 15 31.67 26.85 -3.13
C LEU A 15 32.74 25.83 -2.72
N VAL A 16 34.00 26.20 -2.76
CA VAL A 16 35.11 25.34 -2.32
C VAL A 16 35.00 25.08 -0.81
N GLY A 17 34.74 26.12 -0.02
CA GLY A 17 34.52 26.01 1.42
C GLY A 17 33.35 25.08 1.74
N TRP A 18 32.22 25.25 1.03
CA TRP A 18 31.08 24.35 1.16
C TRP A 18 31.44 22.90 0.82
N HIS A 19 32.13 22.69 -0.29
CA HIS A 19 32.51 21.34 -0.74
C HIS A 19 33.50 20.66 0.20
N LEU A 20 34.37 21.41 0.83
CA LEU A 20 35.32 20.90 1.81
C LEU A 20 34.73 20.73 3.21
N TYR A 21 33.73 21.55 3.57
CA TYR A 21 33.14 21.60 4.91
C TYR A 21 31.86 20.73 5.04
N VAL A 22 31.24 20.37 3.94
CA VAL A 22 30.13 19.38 3.99
C VAL A 22 30.75 18.06 4.42
N PRO A 23 30.48 17.56 5.64
CA PRO A 23 31.03 16.29 6.09
C PRO A 23 30.49 15.20 5.15
N ARG A 24 31.37 14.72 4.29
CA ARG A 24 31.08 13.48 3.52
C ARG A 24 31.11 12.24 4.41
N GLU A 25 31.47 12.46 5.65
CA GLU A 25 31.51 11.47 6.69
C GLU A 25 30.08 11.16 7.10
N ASN A 26 29.66 9.96 6.95
CA ASN A 26 28.42 9.39 7.52
C ASN A 26 27.15 9.39 6.70
N LEU A 27 27.19 9.47 5.39
CA LEU A 27 26.13 8.84 4.61
C LEU A 27 26.37 7.32 4.65
N THR A 28 26.19 6.73 5.81
CA THR A 28 26.06 5.27 5.88
C THR A 28 24.75 4.90 5.21
N ILE A 29 24.83 4.01 4.22
CA ILE A 29 23.65 3.40 3.67
C ILE A 29 22.95 2.68 4.82
N GLN A 30 21.85 3.25 5.28
CA GLN A 30 21.04 2.57 6.29
C GLN A 30 20.30 1.43 5.59
N VAL A 31 20.56 0.22 6.05
CA VAL A 31 19.78 -0.93 5.65
C VAL A 31 18.37 -0.73 6.21
N PRO A 32 17.30 -0.81 5.39
CA PRO A 32 15.94 -0.70 5.88
C PRO A 32 15.71 -1.64 7.07
N GLY A 33 15.16 -1.09 8.17
CA GLY A 33 14.96 -1.84 9.42
C GLY A 33 16.13 -1.80 10.41
N ALA A 34 17.27 -1.18 10.06
CA ALA A 34 18.45 -1.07 10.93
C ALA A 34 18.58 0.31 11.61
N ASP A 35 17.51 0.85 12.11
CA ASP A 35 17.40 2.18 12.72
C ASP A 35 17.88 2.24 14.17
N ASN A 36 18.97 1.52 14.49
CA ASN A 36 19.62 1.49 15.82
C ASN A 36 18.65 1.24 16.99
N ARG A 37 17.61 0.43 16.75
CA ARG A 37 16.68 0.07 17.81
C ARG A 37 17.39 -0.71 18.91
N PRO A 38 17.22 -0.35 20.20
CA PRO A 38 17.80 -1.11 21.29
C PRO A 38 17.41 -2.59 21.23
N GLU A 39 18.40 -3.47 21.38
CA GLU A 39 18.15 -4.91 21.52
C GLU A 39 17.16 -5.16 22.66
N GLY A 40 16.11 -5.92 22.40
CA GLY A 40 15.05 -6.22 23.37
C GLY A 40 13.72 -5.52 23.16
N LEU A 41 13.60 -4.56 22.24
CA LEU A 41 12.34 -3.98 21.82
C LEU A 41 11.68 -4.73 20.64
N ALA A 42 12.30 -5.81 20.18
CA ALA A 42 11.69 -6.68 19.18
C ALA A 42 10.36 -7.20 19.73
N ARG A 43 9.24 -6.88 19.06
CA ARG A 43 7.96 -7.47 19.39
C ARG A 43 8.07 -8.98 19.22
N LYS A 44 7.62 -9.75 20.21
CA LYS A 44 7.34 -11.17 19.99
C LYS A 44 6.37 -11.28 18.81
N ALA A 45 6.78 -11.98 17.77
CA ALA A 45 5.91 -12.28 16.66
C ALA A 45 4.69 -13.04 17.24
N ASN A 46 3.49 -12.48 17.08
CA ASN A 46 2.27 -13.19 17.41
C ASN A 46 2.12 -14.35 16.42
N ASP A 47 1.57 -15.46 16.88
CA ASP A 47 1.23 -16.57 16.00
C ASP A 47 0.00 -16.18 15.17
N VAL A 48 0.26 -15.54 14.02
CA VAL A 48 -0.75 -15.12 13.08
C VAL A 48 -0.90 -16.19 11.99
N VAL A 49 -2.12 -16.66 11.79
CA VAL A 49 -2.46 -17.55 10.67
C VAL A 49 -3.02 -16.68 9.54
N ILE A 50 -2.16 -16.38 8.57
CA ILE A 50 -2.48 -15.46 7.48
C ILE A 50 -3.64 -16.02 6.65
N GLY A 51 -4.68 -15.21 6.44
CA GLY A 51 -5.85 -15.60 5.67
C GLY A 51 -6.71 -16.70 6.30
N GLU A 52 -6.65 -16.86 7.64
CA GLU A 52 -7.34 -17.89 8.41
C GLU A 52 -8.85 -17.94 8.15
N TYR A 53 -9.48 -16.77 8.05
CA TYR A 53 -10.92 -16.64 7.89
C TYR A 53 -11.28 -16.26 6.47
N PHE A 54 -12.38 -16.81 6.00
CA PHE A 54 -12.90 -16.54 4.68
C PHE A 54 -14.42 -16.49 4.70
N MET A 55 -14.98 -15.54 3.96
CA MET A 55 -16.42 -15.44 3.70
C MET A 55 -16.66 -15.11 2.24
N LYS A 56 -17.47 -15.93 1.59
CA LYS A 56 -17.97 -15.68 0.25
C LYS A 56 -19.45 -15.29 0.38
N TYR A 57 -19.82 -14.25 -0.32
CA TYR A 57 -21.19 -13.78 -0.44
C TYR A 57 -21.82 -14.31 -1.73
N GLU A 58 -22.93 -13.74 -2.13
CA GLU A 58 -23.61 -14.11 -3.37
C GLU A 58 -22.72 -13.83 -4.59
N GLU A 59 -22.79 -14.73 -5.56
CA GLU A 59 -22.13 -14.54 -6.87
C GLU A 59 -22.91 -13.49 -7.66
N GLU A 60 -22.19 -12.53 -8.20
CA GLU A 60 -22.70 -11.65 -9.23
C GLU A 60 -22.14 -12.02 -10.59
N PRO A 61 -22.91 -11.81 -11.68
CA PRO A 61 -22.38 -11.98 -13.03
C PRO A 61 -21.19 -11.03 -13.22
N PRO A 62 -20.27 -11.34 -14.13
CA PRO A 62 -19.17 -10.44 -14.46
C PRO A 62 -19.70 -9.06 -14.85
N SER A 63 -19.12 -8.00 -14.27
CA SER A 63 -19.45 -6.63 -14.64
C SER A 63 -19.11 -6.39 -16.12
N GLY A 64 -19.95 -5.62 -16.82
CA GLY A 64 -19.65 -5.11 -18.14
C GLY A 64 -18.61 -3.97 -18.16
N LEU A 65 -18.20 -3.49 -16.98
CA LEU A 65 -17.23 -2.41 -16.86
C LEU A 65 -15.80 -2.95 -16.99
N THR A 66 -15.01 -2.33 -17.85
CA THR A 66 -13.68 -2.84 -18.27
C THR A 66 -12.48 -2.03 -17.76
N GLY A 67 -12.70 -1.05 -16.90
CA GLY A 67 -11.60 -0.24 -16.33
C GLY A 67 -10.68 -1.08 -15.44
N GLU A 68 -9.36 -0.84 -15.53
CA GLU A 68 -8.35 -1.52 -14.72
C GLU A 68 -7.42 -0.51 -14.03
N TRP A 69 -7.13 -0.78 -12.76
CA TRP A 69 -6.16 -0.05 -11.93
C TRP A 69 -5.51 -1.05 -10.97
N THR A 70 -4.46 -1.72 -11.40
CA THR A 70 -3.98 -2.99 -10.83
C THR A 70 -3.00 -2.85 -9.67
N GLY A 71 -2.67 -1.65 -9.25
CA GLY A 71 -1.73 -1.43 -8.15
C GLY A 71 -1.54 0.06 -7.82
N PHE A 72 -0.59 0.33 -6.96
CA PHE A 72 -0.22 1.70 -6.61
C PHE A 72 0.20 2.49 -7.85
N ARG A 73 -0.48 3.62 -8.11
CA ARG A 73 -0.26 4.49 -9.27
C ARG A 73 -0.56 3.83 -10.64
N GLY A 74 -1.37 2.76 -10.67
CA GLY A 74 -1.76 2.06 -11.88
C GLY A 74 -0.72 1.08 -12.41
N GLU A 75 -0.97 0.52 -13.57
CA GLU A 75 -0.14 -0.53 -14.18
C GLU A 75 1.31 -0.08 -14.44
N ARG A 76 1.49 1.17 -14.86
CA ARG A 76 2.81 1.73 -15.20
C ARG A 76 3.45 2.55 -14.10
N PHE A 77 2.83 2.65 -12.94
CA PHE A 77 3.27 3.45 -11.79
C PHE A 77 3.39 4.97 -12.07
N ASP A 78 2.65 5.49 -13.04
CA ASP A 78 2.73 6.88 -13.52
C ASP A 78 1.49 7.73 -13.17
N ASN A 79 0.44 7.14 -12.59
CA ASN A 79 -0.87 7.75 -12.35
C ASN A 79 -1.60 8.16 -13.63
N VAL A 80 -1.30 7.56 -14.76
CA VAL A 80 -1.95 7.85 -16.02
C VAL A 80 -2.92 6.76 -16.39
N VAL A 81 -4.14 7.15 -16.74
CA VAL A 81 -5.14 6.28 -17.35
C VAL A 81 -5.22 6.65 -18.83
N GLU A 82 -4.91 5.70 -19.68
CA GLU A 82 -5.16 5.84 -21.11
C GLU A 82 -6.59 5.40 -21.41
N THR A 83 -7.45 6.34 -21.74
CA THR A 83 -8.84 6.07 -22.12
C THR A 83 -9.19 6.93 -23.33
N PRO A 84 -9.95 6.38 -24.29
CA PRO A 84 -10.53 7.18 -25.37
C PRO A 84 -11.62 8.12 -24.87
N ASP A 85 -12.15 7.88 -23.69
CA ASP A 85 -13.24 8.65 -23.11
C ASP A 85 -12.73 9.98 -22.57
N LYS A 86 -13.40 11.07 -22.91
CA LYS A 86 -13.10 12.39 -22.36
C LYS A 86 -13.80 12.52 -20.99
N ILE A 87 -12.99 12.71 -19.96
CA ILE A 87 -13.52 13.08 -18.65
C ILE A 87 -14.02 14.53 -18.74
N ASN A 88 -15.29 14.74 -18.41
CA ASN A 88 -15.84 16.07 -18.32
C ASN A 88 -15.31 16.76 -17.04
N THR A 89 -14.28 17.59 -17.20
CA THR A 89 -13.65 18.32 -16.09
C THR A 89 -14.49 19.50 -15.58
N GLU A 90 -15.55 19.88 -16.31
CA GLU A 90 -16.46 20.95 -15.91
C GLU A 90 -17.66 20.42 -15.14
N ALA A 91 -17.83 19.10 -15.06
CA ALA A 91 -18.93 18.51 -14.32
C ALA A 91 -18.66 18.63 -12.81
N GLY A 92 -19.35 19.56 -12.18
CA GLY A 92 -19.26 19.76 -10.73
C GLY A 92 -19.79 18.59 -9.90
N ASP A 93 -20.64 17.74 -10.47
CA ASP A 93 -21.34 16.70 -9.73
C ASP A 93 -21.35 15.37 -10.49
N TYR A 94 -20.40 14.48 -10.15
CA TYR A 94 -20.55 13.09 -10.51
C TYR A 94 -21.44 12.39 -9.48
N PRO A 95 -22.49 11.68 -9.91
CA PRO A 95 -23.35 10.96 -8.97
C PRO A 95 -22.55 9.84 -8.29
N VAL A 96 -22.75 9.68 -6.98
CA VAL A 96 -22.25 8.52 -6.25
C VAL A 96 -23.07 7.31 -6.69
N VAL A 97 -22.43 6.33 -7.33
CA VAL A 97 -23.09 5.11 -7.79
C VAL A 97 -23.31 4.17 -6.60
N TRP A 98 -22.31 3.99 -5.77
CA TRP A 98 -22.39 3.22 -4.52
C TRP A 98 -21.29 3.65 -3.55
N SER A 99 -21.45 3.28 -2.29
CA SER A 99 -20.46 3.50 -1.24
C SER A 99 -20.48 2.33 -0.25
N PHE A 100 -19.38 2.14 0.45
CA PHE A 100 -19.27 1.17 1.55
C PHE A 100 -18.44 1.75 2.69
N GLU A 101 -18.66 1.22 3.88
CA GLU A 101 -17.91 1.62 5.05
C GLU A 101 -16.62 0.79 5.19
N THR A 102 -15.54 1.46 5.56
CA THR A 102 -14.26 0.85 5.91
C THR A 102 -13.90 1.18 7.36
N GLY A 103 -13.04 0.37 7.94
CA GLY A 103 -12.33 0.72 9.16
C GLY A 103 -11.28 1.81 8.92
N GLU A 104 -10.47 2.09 9.93
CA GLU A 104 -9.42 3.08 9.83
C GLU A 104 -8.24 2.56 8.97
N GLY A 105 -7.88 3.33 7.95
CA GLY A 105 -6.76 2.99 7.07
C GLY A 105 -6.55 4.02 5.97
N HIS A 106 -5.51 3.83 5.19
CA HIS A 106 -5.13 4.66 4.06
C HIS A 106 -4.88 3.83 2.79
N ALA A 107 -5.38 2.59 2.77
CA ALA A 107 -5.24 1.71 1.62
C ALA A 107 -6.07 2.24 0.45
N ALA A 108 -5.43 2.44 -0.69
CA ALA A 108 -6.15 2.76 -1.92
C ALA A 108 -6.74 1.48 -2.54
N PRO A 109 -7.94 1.54 -3.12
CA PRO A 109 -8.50 0.42 -3.85
C PRO A 109 -7.75 0.16 -5.16
N VAL A 110 -7.83 -1.08 -5.64
CA VAL A 110 -7.43 -1.45 -7.00
C VAL A 110 -8.61 -2.06 -7.75
N ILE A 111 -8.59 -1.92 -9.07
CA ILE A 111 -9.68 -2.34 -9.94
C ILE A 111 -9.15 -3.35 -10.96
N TYR A 112 -9.83 -4.48 -11.08
CA TYR A 112 -9.46 -5.51 -12.03
C TYR A 112 -10.66 -6.36 -12.45
N LYS A 113 -10.89 -6.49 -13.75
CA LYS A 113 -11.96 -7.31 -14.35
C LYS A 113 -13.31 -7.13 -13.66
N GLY A 114 -13.76 -5.88 -13.53
CA GLY A 114 -15.06 -5.54 -12.96
C GLY A 114 -15.18 -5.73 -11.44
N ARG A 115 -14.06 -5.81 -10.72
CA ARG A 115 -14.02 -5.95 -9.27
C ARG A 115 -13.15 -4.87 -8.65
N VAL A 116 -13.47 -4.51 -7.41
CA VAL A 116 -12.72 -3.58 -6.58
C VAL A 116 -12.16 -4.32 -5.38
N TYR A 117 -10.88 -4.16 -5.12
CA TYR A 117 -10.20 -4.81 -3.99
C TYR A 117 -9.59 -3.74 -3.09
N VAL A 118 -9.79 -3.89 -1.79
CA VAL A 118 -9.26 -2.95 -0.80
C VAL A 118 -8.83 -3.69 0.47
N LEU A 119 -7.74 -3.22 1.06
CA LEU A 119 -7.38 -3.62 2.42
C LEU A 119 -8.19 -2.81 3.42
N ASP A 120 -8.69 -3.50 4.43
CA ASP A 120 -9.52 -2.92 5.48
C ASP A 120 -9.14 -3.51 6.84
N TYR A 121 -9.07 -2.69 7.86
CA TYR A 121 -8.78 -3.13 9.21
C TYR A 121 -9.99 -2.96 10.12
N ASN A 122 -10.42 -4.06 10.73
CA ASN A 122 -11.49 -4.06 11.71
C ASN A 122 -10.91 -4.00 13.13
N GLU A 123 -11.03 -2.85 13.79
CA GLU A 123 -10.50 -2.64 15.14
C GLU A 123 -11.16 -3.54 16.19
N SER A 124 -12.48 -3.75 16.09
CA SER A 124 -13.22 -4.55 17.06
C SER A 124 -12.82 -6.03 17.03
N LEU A 125 -12.44 -6.54 15.86
CA LEU A 125 -11.97 -7.91 15.66
C LEU A 125 -10.44 -8.03 15.70
N ASN A 126 -9.71 -6.90 15.73
CA ASN A 126 -8.27 -6.84 15.57
C ASN A 126 -7.81 -7.62 14.33
N SER A 127 -8.43 -7.36 13.19
CA SER A 127 -8.20 -8.14 11.98
C SER A 127 -7.93 -7.26 10.76
N ASP A 128 -6.98 -7.71 9.94
CA ASP A 128 -6.68 -7.16 8.63
C ASP A 128 -7.37 -8.01 7.56
N ALA A 129 -8.07 -7.37 6.63
CA ALA A 129 -8.91 -8.01 5.64
C ALA A 129 -8.64 -7.52 4.23
N LEU A 130 -8.55 -8.43 3.28
CA LEU A 130 -8.73 -8.13 1.87
C LEU A 130 -10.20 -8.33 1.54
N ARG A 131 -10.84 -7.27 1.04
CA ARG A 131 -12.25 -7.26 0.65
C ARG A 131 -12.37 -7.07 -0.85
N CYS A 132 -13.28 -7.81 -1.47
CA CYS A 132 -13.57 -7.74 -2.90
C CYS A 132 -15.03 -7.35 -3.12
N PHE A 133 -15.25 -6.35 -3.95
CA PHE A 133 -16.58 -5.84 -4.29
C PHE A 133 -16.82 -5.89 -5.79
N SER A 134 -18.08 -5.94 -6.19
CA SER A 134 -18.49 -5.68 -7.56
C SER A 134 -18.24 -4.20 -7.90
N LEU A 135 -17.56 -3.93 -9.02
CA LEU A 135 -17.36 -2.56 -9.51
C LEU A 135 -18.69 -1.91 -9.91
N GLU A 136 -19.66 -2.69 -10.39
CA GLU A 136 -20.94 -2.21 -10.88
C GLU A 136 -21.91 -1.89 -9.75
N SER A 137 -22.09 -2.82 -8.81
CA SER A 137 -23.11 -2.74 -7.77
C SER A 137 -22.60 -2.31 -6.41
N GLY A 138 -21.29 -2.39 -6.15
CA GLY A 138 -20.69 -2.17 -4.82
C GLY A 138 -20.96 -3.29 -3.83
N LYS A 139 -21.62 -4.39 -4.24
CA LYS A 139 -21.84 -5.52 -3.33
C LYS A 139 -20.53 -6.23 -3.04
N GLU A 140 -20.34 -6.60 -1.78
CA GLU A 140 -19.19 -7.39 -1.36
C GLU A 140 -19.35 -8.83 -1.87
N LEU A 141 -18.35 -9.31 -2.65
CA LEU A 141 -18.38 -10.63 -3.26
C LEU A 141 -17.70 -11.66 -2.36
N TRP A 142 -16.59 -11.25 -1.76
CA TRP A 142 -15.88 -12.08 -0.80
C TRP A 142 -14.95 -11.21 0.06
N ARG A 143 -14.57 -11.76 1.23
CA ARG A 143 -13.48 -11.24 2.04
C ARG A 143 -12.65 -12.38 2.63
N ARG A 144 -11.36 -12.10 2.78
CA ARG A 144 -10.43 -12.98 3.49
C ARG A 144 -9.66 -12.15 4.52
N TRP A 145 -9.59 -12.66 5.74
CA TRP A 145 -8.98 -11.91 6.83
C TRP A 145 -8.25 -12.81 7.82
N TYR A 146 -7.46 -12.19 8.67
CA TYR A 146 -6.76 -12.85 9.77
C TYR A 146 -6.62 -11.91 10.95
N ARG A 147 -6.48 -12.47 12.14
CA ARG A 147 -6.30 -11.69 13.36
C ARG A 147 -4.87 -11.22 13.48
N VAL A 148 -4.69 -9.91 13.70
CA VAL A 148 -3.40 -9.25 13.86
C VAL A 148 -3.55 -8.06 14.81
N PRO A 149 -3.52 -8.30 16.13
CA PRO A 149 -3.64 -7.23 17.12
C PRO A 149 -2.55 -6.17 16.91
N MET A 150 -2.95 -4.92 16.83
CA MET A 150 -2.04 -3.79 16.61
C MET A 150 -2.30 -2.68 17.60
N LYS A 151 -1.25 -1.91 17.91
CA LYS A 151 -1.44 -0.58 18.48
C LYS A 151 -1.68 0.40 17.35
N ARG A 152 -2.67 1.28 17.52
CA ARG A 152 -2.95 2.36 16.59
C ARG A 152 -1.72 3.25 16.43
N ASN A 153 -1.27 3.41 15.20
CA ASN A 153 -0.19 4.31 14.81
C ASN A 153 -0.40 4.74 13.36
N HIS A 154 -0.73 5.98 13.10
CA HIS A 154 -0.95 6.56 11.76
C HIS A 154 -1.92 5.79 10.84
N GLY A 155 -2.89 5.07 11.38
CA GLY A 155 -3.82 4.19 10.67
C GLY A 155 -3.32 2.75 10.55
N PHE A 156 -4.22 1.82 10.25
CA PHE A 156 -3.94 0.39 10.28
C PHE A 156 -3.51 -0.16 8.90
N SER A 157 -4.42 -0.21 7.93
CA SER A 157 -4.15 -0.72 6.59
C SER A 157 -3.70 0.43 5.68
N ARG A 158 -2.47 0.38 5.16
CA ARG A 158 -1.84 1.48 4.42
C ARG A 158 -1.30 1.10 3.06
N THR A 159 -1.19 -0.19 2.79
CA THR A 159 -0.64 -0.69 1.53
C THR A 159 -1.75 -0.85 0.50
N VAL A 160 -1.38 -0.71 -0.75
CA VAL A 160 -2.27 -0.91 -1.88
C VAL A 160 -2.11 -2.35 -2.35
N PRO A 161 -3.20 -3.10 -2.55
CA PRO A 161 -3.11 -4.42 -3.18
C PRO A 161 -2.46 -4.34 -4.57
N VAL A 162 -1.83 -5.42 -5.00
CA VAL A 162 -1.33 -5.57 -6.37
C VAL A 162 -2.00 -6.77 -7.00
N ILE A 163 -2.53 -6.58 -8.21
CA ILE A 163 -3.21 -7.65 -8.95
C ILE A 163 -2.51 -7.89 -10.28
N ARG A 164 -2.28 -9.16 -10.57
CA ARG A 164 -1.90 -9.63 -11.90
C ARG A 164 -2.47 -11.02 -12.14
N ASP A 165 -3.14 -11.18 -13.27
CA ASP A 165 -3.69 -12.46 -13.75
C ASP A 165 -4.47 -13.22 -12.68
N GLU A 166 -3.86 -14.23 -12.08
CA GLU A 166 -4.46 -15.14 -11.11
C GLU A 166 -4.09 -14.80 -9.65
N TYR A 167 -3.50 -13.64 -9.39
CA TYR A 167 -2.97 -13.29 -8.08
C TYR A 167 -3.43 -11.91 -7.64
N VAL A 168 -3.97 -11.82 -6.43
CA VAL A 168 -4.06 -10.57 -5.67
C VAL A 168 -3.16 -10.70 -4.45
N ILE A 169 -2.20 -9.78 -4.33
CA ILE A 169 -1.19 -9.82 -3.28
C ILE A 169 -1.37 -8.58 -2.40
N THR A 170 -1.31 -8.79 -1.10
CA THR A 170 -1.40 -7.73 -0.09
C THR A 170 -0.26 -7.83 0.90
N ILE A 171 0.09 -6.71 1.51
CA ILE A 171 1.00 -6.65 2.64
C ILE A 171 0.26 -5.99 3.79
N GLY A 172 -0.03 -6.76 4.82
CA GLY A 172 -0.67 -6.26 6.02
C GLY A 172 0.27 -5.42 6.89
N PRO A 173 -0.30 -4.72 7.88
CA PRO A 173 0.41 -3.69 8.64
C PRO A 173 1.57 -4.20 9.50
N GLN A 174 1.70 -5.51 9.69
CA GLN A 174 2.84 -6.13 10.39
C GLN A 174 3.73 -6.97 9.47
N GLY A 175 3.68 -6.74 8.16
CA GLY A 175 4.52 -7.46 7.21
C GLY A 175 4.03 -8.88 6.89
N HIS A 176 2.74 -9.14 7.09
CA HIS A 176 2.11 -10.38 6.64
C HIS A 176 1.74 -10.22 5.17
N VAL A 177 2.37 -10.98 4.29
CA VAL A 177 2.03 -11.02 2.87
C VAL A 177 1.01 -12.12 2.64
N MET A 178 -0.09 -11.77 1.97
CA MET A 178 -1.15 -12.71 1.63
C MET A 178 -1.39 -12.69 0.13
N CYS A 179 -1.45 -13.86 -0.49
CA CYS A 179 -1.78 -14.02 -1.90
C CYS A 179 -3.04 -14.86 -2.03
N CYS A 180 -4.02 -14.31 -2.73
CA CYS A 180 -5.28 -14.98 -3.00
C CYS A 180 -5.58 -15.05 -4.49
N ASP A 181 -6.49 -15.93 -4.86
CA ASP A 181 -7.15 -15.90 -6.14
C ASP A 181 -8.08 -14.67 -6.23
N PRO A 182 -7.98 -13.81 -7.23
CA PRO A 182 -8.79 -12.59 -7.29
C PRO A 182 -10.28 -12.89 -7.52
N VAL A 183 -10.63 -13.99 -8.16
CA VAL A 183 -12.01 -14.32 -8.47
C VAL A 183 -12.69 -15.03 -7.31
N THR A 184 -12.04 -16.07 -6.77
CA THR A 184 -12.62 -16.92 -5.72
C THR A 184 -12.31 -16.46 -4.31
N GLY A 185 -11.24 -15.69 -4.11
CA GLY A 185 -10.72 -15.31 -2.80
C GLY A 185 -9.94 -16.44 -2.09
N ASP A 186 -9.68 -17.55 -2.78
CA ASP A 186 -8.95 -18.68 -2.19
C ASP A 186 -7.52 -18.31 -1.86
N LEU A 187 -7.08 -18.66 -0.67
CA LEU A 187 -5.70 -18.45 -0.26
C LEU A 187 -4.76 -19.36 -1.05
N LYS A 188 -3.84 -18.75 -1.78
CA LYS A 188 -2.79 -19.49 -2.50
C LYS A 188 -1.56 -19.70 -1.61
N TRP A 189 -1.13 -18.66 -0.92
CA TRP A 189 -0.02 -18.71 0.04
C TRP A 189 0.01 -17.48 0.95
N GLY A 190 0.74 -17.59 2.05
CA GLY A 190 1.02 -16.49 2.97
C GLY A 190 2.46 -16.50 3.44
N ILE A 191 3.03 -15.33 3.69
CA ILE A 191 4.38 -15.13 4.20
C ILE A 191 4.33 -14.21 5.42
N ASP A 192 4.81 -14.69 6.55
CA ASP A 192 5.13 -13.86 7.71
C ASP A 192 6.57 -13.37 7.59
N MET A 193 6.74 -12.13 7.16
CA MET A 193 8.08 -11.58 6.93
C MET A 193 8.91 -11.48 8.20
N GLN A 194 8.28 -11.24 9.35
CA GLN A 194 8.98 -11.17 10.62
C GLN A 194 9.55 -12.53 11.02
N LYS A 195 8.76 -13.61 10.87
CA LYS A 195 9.20 -14.96 11.21
C LYS A 195 10.18 -15.54 10.21
N GLN A 196 9.91 -15.39 8.90
CA GLN A 196 10.68 -16.05 7.86
C GLN A 196 11.99 -15.32 7.54
N PHE A 197 11.95 -13.98 7.56
CA PHE A 197 13.10 -13.16 7.15
C PHE A 197 13.67 -12.32 8.28
N LYS A 198 13.15 -12.45 9.50
CA LYS A 198 13.57 -11.67 10.68
C LYS A 198 13.48 -10.16 10.45
N THR A 199 12.50 -9.73 9.64
CA THR A 199 12.27 -8.32 9.39
C THR A 199 11.67 -7.65 10.61
N GLU A 200 11.96 -6.38 10.79
CA GLU A 200 11.34 -5.55 11.81
C GLU A 200 10.30 -4.62 11.16
N VAL A 201 9.17 -4.48 11.82
CA VAL A 201 8.16 -3.49 11.39
C VAL A 201 8.50 -2.14 12.00
N PRO A 202 8.66 -1.09 11.18
CA PRO A 202 8.94 0.25 11.69
C PRO A 202 7.86 0.74 12.66
N PHE A 203 8.27 1.55 13.63
CA PHE A 203 7.37 2.10 14.65
C PHE A 203 6.59 3.35 14.20
N TRP A 204 6.91 3.91 13.05
CA TRP A 204 6.36 5.17 12.54
C TRP A 204 5.32 5.00 11.49
#